data_39c076d1ed57a9ff56ed339156de4f95
#
_entry.id   39c076d1ed57a9ff56ed339156de4f95
#
_cell.length_a   1.000
_cell.length_b   1.000
_cell.length_c   1.000
_cell.angle_alpha   90.00
_cell.angle_beta   90.00
_cell.angle_gamma   90.00
#
_symmetry.space_group_name_H-M   'P 1'
#
loop_
_entity.id
_entity.type
_entity.pdbx_description
1 polymer ?
#
loop_
_entity_poly.entity_id
_entity_poly.type
_entity_poly.pdbx_seq_one_letter_code
_entity_poly.pdbx_strand_id
1 'polypeptide(L)'
;MFLIAPEQVTANESLESFLIRLCKANGFESYQTMALVIRDWLQDNDHEAAGSWPLTLSRANIYHANHSSGFRVRAFKLLDELLDTNSPSMLERCLLNTTTAFSPNLASVSQRNIIIPLQFIRTLIIPVCPQCLTEHQYIPQLWHISPYEACHHHKCELITHCPSCNEPLNYLQAERMTHCECGYNLRLINTIKAPTVKKVISEYIAGKDVDCLPLRADMSERFGIILWYQNRYLHSKSDDDSSLISFFEHWPQSFFEELDDLSKTACDKQLKSFNKTDFSVVFGDVLASCQKLPFRTPQQNIVLEAVVDYLISLVEKNPICKVANLGDLKLNIIETATLLSTSIEQVYRLIEEGYLQLAIKLKLHSRLSPNQGAFYLRQAIELRQSRITPTYSNNMTYLPSW
;
A
#
# COMPACT_ATOMS: atom_id res chain seq x y z
N MET A 1 30.70 14.13 -19.68
CA MET A 1 30.90 13.38 -18.41
C MET A 1 30.63 11.91 -18.69
N PHE A 2 31.33 10.99 -18.06
CA PHE A 2 31.07 9.55 -18.14
C PHE A 2 31.14 8.99 -16.73
N LEU A 3 30.22 8.07 -16.36
CA LEU A 3 30.17 7.45 -15.04
C LEU A 3 30.40 5.95 -15.19
N ILE A 4 31.30 5.41 -14.35
CA ILE A 4 31.56 3.99 -14.26
C ILE A 4 30.48 3.36 -13.37
N ALA A 5 29.72 2.41 -13.93
CA ALA A 5 28.73 1.67 -13.16
C ALA A 5 29.39 0.81 -12.07
N PRO A 6 28.75 0.63 -10.90
CA PRO A 6 29.25 -0.28 -9.89
C PRO A 6 29.27 -1.73 -10.38
N GLU A 7 30.22 -2.53 -9.93
CA GLU A 7 30.22 -3.97 -10.19
C GLU A 7 28.97 -4.64 -9.59
N GLN A 8 28.51 -5.73 -10.17
CA GLN A 8 27.36 -6.54 -9.70
C GLN A 8 26.09 -5.72 -9.44
N VAL A 9 25.56 -5.12 -10.48
CA VAL A 9 24.30 -4.38 -10.38
C VAL A 9 23.13 -5.35 -10.24
N THR A 10 22.34 -5.21 -9.17
CA THR A 10 21.19 -6.06 -8.88
C THR A 10 19.88 -5.27 -8.95
N ALA A 11 18.82 -5.95 -9.40
CA ALA A 11 17.51 -5.35 -9.51
C ALA A 11 16.86 -5.00 -8.13
N ASN A 12 17.25 -5.70 -7.06
CA ASN A 12 16.66 -5.53 -5.73
C ASN A 12 17.35 -4.48 -4.86
N GLU A 13 18.42 -3.88 -5.37
CA GLU A 13 19.16 -2.84 -4.66
C GLU A 13 18.37 -1.54 -4.56
N SER A 14 18.39 -0.87 -3.41
CA SER A 14 17.81 0.46 -3.25
C SER A 14 18.56 1.51 -4.07
N LEU A 15 17.85 2.58 -4.47
CA LEU A 15 18.47 3.69 -5.20
C LEU A 15 19.66 4.29 -4.43
N GLU A 16 19.48 4.52 -3.14
CA GLU A 16 20.49 5.15 -2.29
C GLU A 16 21.75 4.28 -2.14
N SER A 17 21.58 2.97 -2.00
CA SER A 17 22.68 2.01 -2.00
C SER A 17 23.45 2.06 -3.31
N PHE A 18 22.74 2.04 -4.43
CA PHE A 18 23.33 2.15 -5.75
C PHE A 18 24.13 3.45 -5.91
N LEU A 19 23.59 4.59 -5.45
CA LEU A 19 24.26 5.88 -5.53
C LEU A 19 25.55 5.93 -4.67
N ILE A 20 25.57 5.31 -3.48
CA ILE A 20 26.81 5.18 -2.67
C ILE A 20 27.86 4.36 -3.43
N ARG A 21 27.46 3.25 -4.04
CA ARG A 21 28.37 2.41 -4.81
C ARG A 21 28.86 3.12 -6.07
N LEU A 22 28.00 3.90 -6.71
CA LEU A 22 28.36 4.75 -7.86
C LEU A 22 29.41 5.80 -7.45
N CYS A 23 29.24 6.45 -6.28
CA CYS A 23 30.26 7.35 -5.72
C CYS A 23 31.62 6.67 -5.62
N LYS A 24 31.66 5.49 -5.00
CA LYS A 24 32.90 4.73 -4.80
C LYS A 24 33.55 4.29 -6.11
N ALA A 25 32.72 3.80 -7.06
CA ALA A 25 33.22 3.37 -8.38
C ALA A 25 33.88 4.50 -9.17
N ASN A 26 33.44 5.75 -8.93
CA ASN A 26 33.96 6.94 -9.60
C ASN A 26 34.95 7.77 -8.73
N GLY A 27 35.39 7.25 -7.59
CA GLY A 27 36.40 7.89 -6.73
C GLY A 27 35.89 9.12 -5.96
N PHE A 28 34.60 9.31 -5.80
CA PHE A 28 34.04 10.38 -4.97
C PHE A 28 34.09 9.99 -3.49
N GLU A 29 34.42 10.95 -2.63
CA GLU A 29 34.49 10.74 -1.18
C GLU A 29 33.11 10.64 -0.52
N SER A 30 32.10 11.36 -1.07
CA SER A 30 30.74 11.40 -0.55
C SER A 30 29.71 11.56 -1.67
N TYR A 31 28.48 11.21 -1.36
CA TYR A 31 27.34 11.48 -2.26
C TYR A 31 27.22 12.96 -2.61
N GLN A 32 27.40 13.85 -1.62
CA GLN A 32 27.30 15.29 -1.85
C GLN A 32 28.30 15.79 -2.90
N THR A 33 29.55 15.31 -2.83
CA THR A 33 30.60 15.68 -3.82
C THR A 33 30.19 15.24 -5.22
N MET A 34 29.75 13.97 -5.37
CA MET A 34 29.26 13.47 -6.65
C MET A 34 28.04 14.25 -7.13
N ALA A 35 27.08 14.52 -6.22
CA ALA A 35 25.84 15.21 -6.56
C ALA A 35 26.05 16.63 -7.06
N LEU A 36 27.07 17.34 -6.55
CA LEU A 36 27.47 18.66 -7.07
C LEU A 36 28.00 18.57 -8.50
N VAL A 37 28.90 17.62 -8.76
CA VAL A 37 29.45 17.41 -10.12
C VAL A 37 28.34 17.02 -11.11
N ILE A 38 27.43 16.14 -10.70
CA ILE A 38 26.27 15.76 -11.53
C ILE A 38 25.38 16.97 -11.78
N ARG A 39 25.09 17.77 -10.75
CA ARG A 39 24.26 18.97 -10.91
C ARG A 39 24.87 19.97 -11.88
N ASP A 40 26.18 20.20 -11.80
CA ASP A 40 26.88 21.10 -12.72
C ASP A 40 26.82 20.58 -14.15
N TRP A 41 27.00 19.27 -14.37
CA TRP A 41 26.81 18.66 -15.68
C TRP A 41 25.36 18.77 -16.18
N LEU A 42 24.36 18.54 -15.30
CA LEU A 42 22.94 18.73 -15.65
C LEU A 42 22.63 20.18 -16.00
N GLN A 43 23.31 21.17 -15.39
CA GLN A 43 23.11 22.58 -15.67
C GLN A 43 23.37 22.91 -17.15
N ASP A 44 24.35 22.23 -17.77
CA ASP A 44 24.70 22.41 -19.18
C ASP A 44 23.75 21.65 -20.11
N ASN A 45 23.07 20.59 -19.65
CA ASN A 45 22.25 19.72 -20.48
C ASN A 45 20.73 19.94 -20.27
N ASP A 46 20.28 20.18 -19.04
CA ASP A 46 18.89 20.44 -18.66
C ASP A 46 18.83 21.21 -17.34
N HIS A 47 18.74 22.54 -17.43
CA HIS A 47 18.73 23.45 -16.28
C HIS A 47 17.61 23.15 -15.27
N GLU A 48 16.43 22.74 -15.72
CA GLU A 48 15.31 22.41 -14.82
C GLU A 48 15.57 21.08 -14.07
N ALA A 49 16.15 20.11 -14.77
CA ALA A 49 16.58 18.86 -14.18
C ALA A 49 17.67 19.07 -13.11
N ALA A 50 18.64 19.96 -13.39
CA ALA A 50 19.69 20.37 -12.45
C ALA A 50 19.10 20.97 -11.16
N GLY A 51 18.10 21.85 -11.29
CA GLY A 51 17.40 22.47 -10.16
C GLY A 51 16.67 21.47 -9.27
N SER A 52 16.27 20.32 -9.80
CA SER A 52 15.58 19.25 -9.05
C SER A 52 16.53 18.20 -8.46
N TRP A 53 17.82 18.20 -8.81
CA TRP A 53 18.78 17.20 -8.39
C TRP A 53 19.12 17.31 -6.90
N PRO A 54 18.96 16.21 -6.10
CA PRO A 54 19.15 16.26 -4.67
C PRO A 54 20.63 16.23 -4.29
N LEU A 55 21.03 17.13 -3.37
CA LEU A 55 22.40 17.18 -2.82
C LEU A 55 22.56 16.28 -1.57
N THR A 56 21.48 15.73 -1.05
CA THR A 56 21.48 14.84 0.11
C THR A 56 20.97 13.46 -0.27
N LEU A 57 21.67 12.42 0.11
CA LEU A 57 21.34 11.04 -0.22
C LEU A 57 19.95 10.63 0.28
N SER A 58 19.58 11.02 1.51
CA SER A 58 18.27 10.72 2.08
C SER A 58 17.09 11.33 1.33
N ARG A 59 17.35 12.25 0.39
CA ARG A 59 16.34 12.87 -0.48
C ARG A 59 16.50 12.47 -1.95
N ALA A 60 17.32 11.45 -2.24
CA ALA A 60 17.61 11.03 -3.62
C ALA A 60 16.33 10.56 -4.35
N ASN A 61 15.49 9.80 -3.69
CA ASN A 61 14.29 9.24 -4.29
C ASN A 61 13.32 10.31 -4.83
N ILE A 62 12.59 9.95 -5.90
CA ILE A 62 11.72 10.88 -6.64
C ILE A 62 10.52 11.33 -5.79
N TYR A 63 10.00 10.47 -4.91
CA TYR A 63 8.85 10.84 -4.06
C TYR A 63 9.15 12.04 -3.12
N HIS A 64 10.42 12.36 -2.86
CA HIS A 64 10.81 13.55 -2.11
C HIS A 64 10.74 14.85 -2.93
N ALA A 65 10.63 14.74 -4.25
CA ALA A 65 10.69 15.91 -5.14
C ALA A 65 9.37 16.70 -5.23
N ASN A 66 8.27 16.20 -4.68
CA ASN A 66 6.95 16.84 -4.73
C ASN A 66 6.60 17.38 -6.14
N HIS A 67 6.50 18.71 -6.29
CA HIS A 67 6.12 19.37 -7.54
C HIS A 67 7.20 19.29 -8.65
N SER A 68 8.45 18.98 -8.32
CA SER A 68 9.57 18.86 -9.27
C SER A 68 9.87 17.41 -9.66
N SER A 69 8.97 16.47 -9.37
CA SER A 69 9.17 15.04 -9.65
C SER A 69 9.47 14.75 -11.14
N GLY A 70 8.79 15.41 -12.06
CA GLY A 70 9.02 15.29 -13.51
C GLY A 70 10.43 15.71 -13.93
N PHE A 71 10.96 16.77 -13.36
CA PHE A 71 12.33 17.23 -13.62
C PHE A 71 13.36 16.26 -13.04
N ARG A 72 13.09 15.69 -11.85
CA ARG A 72 13.95 14.66 -11.27
C ARG A 72 13.95 13.36 -12.08
N VAL A 73 12.82 12.96 -12.65
CA VAL A 73 12.75 11.83 -13.59
C VAL A 73 13.63 12.09 -14.82
N ARG A 74 13.61 13.31 -15.38
CA ARG A 74 14.49 13.69 -16.49
C ARG A 74 15.95 13.63 -16.09
N ALA A 75 16.30 14.11 -14.88
CA ALA A 75 17.68 14.04 -14.38
C ALA A 75 18.16 12.59 -14.30
N PHE A 76 17.38 11.66 -13.78
CA PHE A 76 17.76 10.24 -13.74
C PHE A 76 17.86 9.61 -15.12
N LYS A 77 17.00 9.98 -16.08
CA LYS A 77 17.12 9.51 -17.47
C LYS A 77 18.41 9.96 -18.14
N LEU A 78 18.77 11.23 -17.97
CA LEU A 78 20.02 11.77 -18.49
C LEU A 78 21.26 11.10 -17.84
N LEU A 79 21.15 10.77 -16.55
CA LEU A 79 22.22 10.03 -15.88
C LEU A 79 22.34 8.58 -16.34
N ASP A 80 21.24 7.91 -16.64
CA ASP A 80 21.26 6.56 -17.22
C ASP A 80 22.01 6.54 -18.56
N GLU A 81 21.97 7.63 -19.34
CA GLU A 81 22.73 7.77 -20.59
C GLU A 81 24.27 7.89 -20.37
N LEU A 82 24.68 8.30 -19.15
CA LEU A 82 26.11 8.40 -18.78
C LEU A 82 26.66 7.06 -18.27
N LEU A 83 25.82 6.12 -17.92
CA LEU A 83 26.19 4.81 -17.44
C LEU A 83 26.30 3.83 -18.62
N ASP A 84 27.21 2.87 -18.51
CA ASP A 84 27.30 1.78 -19.49
C ASP A 84 26.02 0.93 -19.49
N THR A 85 25.52 0.64 -20.68
CA THR A 85 24.12 0.27 -21.01
C THR A 85 23.63 -1.10 -20.50
N ASN A 86 24.44 -1.88 -19.82
CA ASN A 86 24.06 -3.22 -19.30
C ASN A 86 23.46 -3.22 -17.90
N SER A 87 23.24 -2.04 -17.31
CA SER A 87 22.69 -1.89 -15.95
C SER A 87 21.17 -1.59 -16.01
N PRO A 88 20.35 -2.18 -15.12
CA PRO A 88 18.97 -1.72 -14.95
C PRO A 88 18.91 -0.22 -14.69
N SER A 89 17.96 0.46 -15.32
CA SER A 89 17.79 1.92 -15.17
C SER A 89 17.70 2.34 -13.71
N MET A 90 18.25 3.51 -13.38
CA MET A 90 18.10 4.12 -12.05
C MET A 90 16.62 4.35 -11.70
N LEU A 91 15.78 4.64 -12.71
CA LEU A 91 14.34 4.81 -12.49
C LEU A 91 13.65 3.56 -11.98
N GLU A 92 14.12 2.36 -12.32
CA GLU A 92 13.56 1.11 -11.78
C GLU A 92 13.84 0.93 -10.29
N ARG A 93 14.85 1.62 -9.76
CA ARG A 93 15.18 1.65 -8.33
C ARG A 93 14.45 2.75 -7.57
N CYS A 94 13.92 3.74 -8.29
CA CYS A 94 13.26 4.89 -7.68
C CYS A 94 11.89 4.52 -7.11
N LEU A 95 11.56 5.14 -5.98
CA LEU A 95 10.21 5.25 -5.46
C LEU A 95 9.56 6.52 -6.04
N LEU A 96 8.47 6.35 -6.75
CA LEU A 96 7.71 7.39 -7.41
C LEU A 96 6.46 7.75 -6.60
N ASN A 97 6.06 9.01 -6.58
CA ASN A 97 4.75 9.38 -6.07
C ASN A 97 3.66 8.79 -6.98
N THR A 98 2.60 8.28 -6.40
CA THR A 98 1.45 7.79 -7.14
C THR A 98 0.16 8.40 -6.60
N THR A 99 -0.79 8.63 -7.51
CA THR A 99 -2.16 9.07 -7.16
C THR A 99 -3.04 7.91 -6.73
N THR A 100 -2.61 6.66 -6.98
CA THR A 100 -3.31 5.47 -6.49
C THR A 100 -3.11 5.38 -4.99
N ALA A 101 -4.17 5.60 -4.25
CA ALA A 101 -4.12 5.67 -2.80
C ALA A 101 -4.72 4.42 -2.17
N PHE A 102 -4.12 3.97 -1.06
CA PHE A 102 -4.72 2.96 -0.18
C PHE A 102 -5.95 3.52 0.58
N SER A 103 -6.06 4.83 0.64
CA SER A 103 -7.20 5.58 1.16
C SER A 103 -7.04 7.03 0.69
N PRO A 104 -8.11 7.85 0.66
CA PRO A 104 -7.98 9.26 0.30
C PRO A 104 -6.94 10.04 1.11
N ASN A 105 -6.66 9.58 2.34
CA ASN A 105 -5.73 10.23 3.27
C ASN A 105 -4.38 9.48 3.43
N LEU A 106 -4.17 8.38 2.72
CA LEU A 106 -2.95 7.57 2.83
C LEU A 106 -2.16 7.64 1.53
N ALA A 107 -1.11 8.47 1.56
CA ALA A 107 -0.18 8.57 0.45
C ALA A 107 0.51 7.24 0.16
N SER A 108 0.84 7.02 -1.09
CA SER A 108 1.56 5.85 -1.54
C SER A 108 2.68 6.21 -2.50
N VAL A 109 3.62 5.30 -2.62
CA VAL A 109 4.70 5.34 -3.61
C VAL A 109 4.61 4.10 -4.49
N SER A 110 5.17 4.16 -5.67
CA SER A 110 5.27 3.00 -6.56
C SER A 110 6.70 2.72 -6.96
N GLN A 111 7.04 1.44 -7.07
CA GLN A 111 8.28 0.94 -7.66
C GLN A 111 7.94 -0.21 -8.59
N ARG A 112 8.31 -0.13 -9.87
CA ARG A 112 8.02 -1.19 -10.88
C ARG A 112 6.56 -1.65 -10.87
N ASN A 113 5.63 -0.70 -10.80
CA ASN A 113 4.19 -0.93 -10.70
C ASN A 113 3.69 -1.56 -9.37
N ILE A 114 4.57 -1.81 -8.40
CA ILE A 114 4.17 -2.23 -7.05
C ILE A 114 3.86 -0.95 -6.26
N ILE A 115 2.65 -0.88 -5.70
CA ILE A 115 2.18 0.25 -4.90
C ILE A 115 2.42 -0.07 -3.43
N ILE A 116 3.12 0.83 -2.73
CA ILE A 116 3.53 0.67 -1.34
C ILE A 116 2.97 1.84 -0.52
N PRO A 117 2.32 1.61 0.62
CA PRO A 117 1.92 2.69 1.52
C PRO A 117 3.13 3.51 1.96
N LEU A 118 3.06 4.84 1.85
CA LEU A 118 4.20 5.70 2.23
C LEU A 118 4.58 5.52 3.71
N GLN A 119 3.62 5.23 4.58
CA GLN A 119 3.88 4.94 6.00
C GLN A 119 4.73 3.69 6.25
N PHE A 120 4.86 2.79 5.27
CA PHE A 120 5.74 1.63 5.34
C PHE A 120 7.17 1.94 4.94
N ILE A 121 7.46 3.13 4.40
CA ILE A 121 8.82 3.51 4.03
C ILE A 121 9.57 4.01 5.26
N ARG A 122 10.62 3.32 5.61
CA ARG A 122 11.54 3.69 6.70
C ARG A 122 12.39 4.90 6.32
N THR A 123 12.50 5.86 7.23
CA THR A 123 13.28 7.08 7.03
C THR A 123 14.37 7.26 8.10
N LEU A 124 14.13 6.76 9.31
CA LEU A 124 15.01 6.98 10.47
C LEU A 124 15.91 5.79 10.77
N ILE A 125 15.34 4.57 10.71
CA ILE A 125 16.05 3.33 11.04
C ILE A 125 15.96 2.40 9.84
N ILE A 126 17.09 2.06 9.23
CA ILE A 126 17.17 1.10 8.14
C ILE A 126 17.95 -0.10 8.65
N PRO A 127 17.28 -1.20 8.96
CA PRO A 127 17.90 -2.36 9.54
C PRO A 127 18.75 -3.12 8.53
N VAL A 128 19.64 -3.97 9.02
CA VAL A 128 20.53 -4.76 8.20
C VAL A 128 20.51 -6.25 8.57
N CYS A 129 20.80 -7.11 7.59
CA CYS A 129 21.15 -8.49 7.83
C CYS A 129 22.68 -8.65 7.72
N PRO A 130 23.40 -9.01 8.80
CA PRO A 130 24.87 -9.15 8.77
C PRO A 130 25.36 -10.17 7.76
N GLN A 131 24.64 -11.27 7.58
CA GLN A 131 24.99 -12.32 6.62
C GLN A 131 24.85 -11.83 5.17
N CYS A 132 23.73 -11.14 4.83
CA CYS A 132 23.60 -10.52 3.52
C CYS A 132 24.71 -9.50 3.24
N LEU A 133 25.10 -8.67 4.23
CA LEU A 133 26.20 -7.71 4.07
C LEU A 133 27.56 -8.38 3.86
N THR A 134 27.73 -9.64 4.27
CA THR A 134 28.92 -10.42 4.00
C THR A 134 28.92 -10.96 2.58
N GLU A 135 27.77 -11.41 2.09
CA GLU A 135 27.60 -11.96 0.75
C GLU A 135 27.55 -10.86 -0.33
N HIS A 136 26.86 -9.75 -0.02
CA HIS A 136 26.58 -8.67 -0.96
C HIS A 136 26.80 -7.31 -0.31
N GLN A 137 27.59 -6.46 -0.95
CA GLN A 137 27.89 -5.12 -0.42
C GLN A 137 26.86 -4.07 -0.88
N TYR A 138 25.56 -4.38 -0.79
CA TYR A 138 24.48 -3.44 -1.10
C TYR A 138 23.31 -3.60 -0.12
N ILE A 139 22.45 -2.58 -0.06
CA ILE A 139 21.24 -2.55 0.75
C ILE A 139 20.02 -2.83 -0.15
N PRO A 140 19.30 -3.93 0.07
CA PRO A 140 18.07 -4.21 -0.68
C PRO A 140 16.96 -3.21 -0.37
N GLN A 141 16.11 -2.90 -1.36
CA GLN A 141 14.93 -2.04 -1.18
C GLN A 141 13.99 -2.55 -0.08
N LEU A 142 13.86 -3.85 0.10
CA LEU A 142 13.02 -4.46 1.14
C LEU A 142 13.39 -4.01 2.56
N TRP A 143 14.66 -3.67 2.83
CA TRP A 143 15.05 -3.20 4.17
C TRP A 143 14.51 -1.79 4.48
N HIS A 144 14.11 -1.04 3.46
CA HIS A 144 13.41 0.24 3.64
C HIS A 144 11.92 0.09 3.96
N ILE A 145 11.39 -1.13 4.02
CA ILE A 145 9.96 -1.39 4.23
C ILE A 145 9.73 -1.86 5.67
N SER A 146 8.93 -1.12 6.45
CA SER A 146 8.77 -1.33 7.89
C SER A 146 8.23 -2.71 8.30
N PRO A 147 7.24 -3.32 7.61
CA PRO A 147 6.79 -4.66 7.95
C PRO A 147 7.82 -5.77 7.62
N TYR A 148 8.91 -5.47 6.91
CA TYR A 148 9.97 -6.43 6.64
C TYR A 148 10.99 -6.39 7.78
N GLU A 149 10.86 -7.31 8.75
CA GLU A 149 11.68 -7.35 9.97
C GLU A 149 12.61 -8.55 10.08
N ALA A 150 12.48 -9.52 9.17
CA ALA A 150 13.33 -10.69 9.12
C ALA A 150 13.92 -10.92 7.73
N CYS A 151 15.16 -11.35 7.67
CA CYS A 151 15.79 -11.72 6.41
C CYS A 151 15.18 -13.00 5.84
N HIS A 152 14.51 -12.92 4.68
CA HIS A 152 13.90 -14.10 4.05
C HIS A 152 14.93 -15.08 3.46
N HIS A 153 16.20 -14.68 3.29
CA HIS A 153 17.31 -15.58 2.90
C HIS A 153 17.86 -16.32 4.11
N HIS A 154 18.27 -15.57 5.16
CA HIS A 154 19.01 -16.12 6.30
C HIS A 154 18.13 -16.49 7.50
N LYS A 155 16.82 -16.20 7.44
CA LYS A 155 15.83 -16.51 8.49
C LYS A 155 16.18 -15.92 9.86
N CYS A 156 17.00 -14.87 9.87
CA CYS A 156 17.39 -14.12 11.05
C CYS A 156 16.64 -12.80 11.16
N GLU A 157 16.54 -12.31 12.39
CA GLU A 157 15.99 -10.97 12.65
C GLU A 157 16.93 -9.89 12.08
N LEU A 158 16.36 -8.83 11.51
CA LEU A 158 17.14 -7.69 11.04
C LEU A 158 17.60 -6.84 12.23
N ILE A 159 18.85 -6.42 12.19
CA ILE A 159 19.48 -5.61 13.23
C ILE A 159 19.15 -4.14 13.00
N THR A 160 18.56 -3.50 13.99
CA THR A 160 18.11 -2.11 13.96
C THR A 160 19.08 -1.14 14.64
N HIS A 161 19.88 -1.63 15.61
CA HIS A 161 20.80 -0.82 16.40
C HIS A 161 22.22 -1.41 16.38
N CYS A 162 23.20 -0.56 16.46
CA CYS A 162 24.60 -0.98 16.55
C CYS A 162 24.89 -1.62 17.91
N PRO A 163 25.47 -2.82 18.01
CA PRO A 163 25.74 -3.45 19.29
C PRO A 163 26.89 -2.78 20.08
N SER A 164 27.70 -1.94 19.42
CA SER A 164 28.82 -1.24 20.06
C SER A 164 28.42 0.10 20.69
N CYS A 165 27.64 0.93 19.98
CA CYS A 165 27.23 2.26 20.46
C CYS A 165 25.75 2.39 20.76
N ASN A 166 24.95 1.37 20.48
CA ASN A 166 23.49 1.32 20.63
C ASN A 166 22.73 2.39 19.84
N GLU A 167 23.38 3.08 18.90
CA GLU A 167 22.70 4.02 18.00
C GLU A 167 21.90 3.30 16.91
N PRO A 168 20.76 3.88 16.47
CA PRO A 168 19.98 3.32 15.38
C PRO A 168 20.77 3.28 14.08
N LEU A 169 20.65 2.21 13.32
CA LEU A 169 21.34 2.05 12.05
C LEU A 169 20.62 2.84 10.95
N ASN A 170 21.39 3.72 10.30
CA ASN A 170 20.93 4.46 9.13
C ASN A 170 22.10 4.74 8.18
N TYR A 171 22.30 3.89 7.19
CA TYR A 171 23.38 4.03 6.23
C TYR A 171 23.26 5.28 5.34
N LEU A 172 22.08 5.92 5.27
CA LEU A 172 21.88 7.16 4.50
C LEU A 172 22.61 8.36 5.11
N GLN A 173 22.86 8.32 6.41
CA GLN A 173 23.60 9.36 7.14
C GLN A 173 25.12 9.07 7.10
N ALA A 174 25.49 7.83 7.42
CA ALA A 174 26.89 7.41 7.45
C ALA A 174 27.53 7.27 6.06
N GLU A 175 26.72 7.14 4.99
CA GLU A 175 27.14 6.76 3.64
C GLU A 175 28.03 5.49 3.62
N ARG A 176 27.84 4.63 4.63
CA ARG A 176 28.59 3.37 4.84
C ARG A 176 27.61 2.22 5.08
N MET A 177 27.56 1.27 4.17
CA MET A 177 26.61 0.16 4.22
C MET A 177 27.01 -0.95 5.19
N THR A 178 28.34 -1.14 5.41
CA THR A 178 28.90 -2.25 6.19
C THR A 178 29.44 -1.86 7.56
N HIS A 179 29.46 -0.57 7.89
CA HIS A 179 29.97 -0.06 9.15
C HIS A 179 29.02 0.97 9.76
N CYS A 180 28.87 0.91 11.07
CA CYS A 180 28.19 1.96 11.83
C CYS A 180 29.07 3.24 11.83
N GLU A 181 28.47 4.39 12.15
CA GLU A 181 29.22 5.66 12.32
C GLU A 181 30.33 5.57 13.35
N CYS A 182 30.16 4.77 14.41
CA CYS A 182 31.20 4.50 15.41
C CYS A 182 32.37 3.63 14.89
N GLY A 183 32.34 3.18 13.64
CA GLY A 183 33.34 2.34 13.03
C GLY A 183 33.15 0.83 13.20
N TYR A 184 32.14 0.41 13.97
CA TYR A 184 31.84 -1.02 14.17
C TYR A 184 31.45 -1.70 12.86
N ASN A 185 32.08 -2.85 12.54
CA ASN A 185 31.75 -3.63 11.34
C ASN A 185 30.49 -4.47 11.55
N LEU A 186 29.40 -4.09 10.87
CA LEU A 186 28.08 -4.71 11.00
C LEU A 186 28.02 -6.17 10.55
N ARG A 187 28.97 -6.63 9.73
CA ARG A 187 29.09 -8.03 9.29
C ARG A 187 29.51 -8.99 10.41
N LEU A 188 30.08 -8.46 11.49
CA LEU A 188 30.52 -9.24 12.65
C LEU A 188 29.44 -9.46 13.71
N ILE A 189 28.23 -8.93 13.48
CA ILE A 189 27.12 -9.08 14.43
C ILE A 189 26.60 -10.52 14.38
N ASN A 190 26.47 -11.13 15.55
CA ASN A 190 25.82 -12.45 15.69
C ASN A 190 24.34 -12.33 15.38
N THR A 191 23.84 -13.15 14.47
CA THR A 191 22.43 -13.16 14.07
C THR A 191 21.59 -13.98 15.04
N ILE A 192 20.39 -13.49 15.32
CA ILE A 192 19.38 -14.18 16.13
C ILE A 192 18.30 -14.72 15.17
N LYS A 193 17.86 -15.96 15.40
CA LYS A 193 16.77 -16.55 14.60
C LYS A 193 15.50 -15.70 14.76
N ALA A 194 14.90 -15.33 13.62
CA ALA A 194 13.69 -14.53 13.65
C ALA A 194 12.50 -15.30 14.23
N PRO A 195 11.63 -14.65 15.03
CA PRO A 195 10.32 -15.16 15.40
C PRO A 195 9.52 -15.59 14.17
N THR A 196 8.71 -16.64 14.30
CA THR A 196 7.94 -17.20 13.17
C THR A 196 7.07 -16.15 12.49
N VAL A 197 6.40 -15.31 13.26
CA VAL A 197 5.53 -14.23 12.75
C VAL A 197 6.30 -13.24 11.88
N LYS A 198 7.40 -12.69 12.36
CA LYS A 198 8.26 -11.76 11.59
C LYS A 198 8.79 -12.40 10.32
N LYS A 199 9.17 -13.68 10.39
CA LYS A 199 9.63 -14.44 9.24
C LYS A 199 8.54 -14.57 8.18
N VAL A 200 7.33 -15.00 8.57
CA VAL A 200 6.18 -15.21 7.69
C VAL A 200 5.81 -13.90 6.98
N ILE A 201 5.64 -12.79 7.71
CA ILE A 201 5.30 -11.49 7.14
C ILE A 201 6.41 -11.02 6.18
N SER A 202 7.68 -11.17 6.57
CA SER A 202 8.81 -10.78 5.72
C SER A 202 8.92 -11.61 4.44
N GLU A 203 8.64 -12.92 4.51
CA GLU A 203 8.58 -13.80 3.33
C GLU A 203 7.42 -13.41 2.40
N TYR A 204 6.26 -13.09 2.95
CA TYR A 204 5.10 -12.63 2.20
C TYR A 204 5.37 -11.31 1.46
N ILE A 205 5.98 -10.33 2.13
CA ILE A 205 6.40 -9.05 1.54
C ILE A 205 7.54 -9.24 0.52
N ALA A 206 8.39 -10.26 0.69
CA ALA A 206 9.42 -10.59 -0.29
C ALA A 206 8.88 -11.30 -1.55
N GLY A 207 7.56 -11.47 -1.65
CA GLY A 207 6.91 -12.11 -2.80
C GLY A 207 6.87 -13.63 -2.73
N LYS A 208 7.20 -14.25 -1.58
CA LYS A 208 7.05 -15.70 -1.41
C LYS A 208 5.60 -16.05 -1.08
N ASP A 209 5.18 -17.20 -1.54
CA ASP A 209 3.91 -17.76 -1.14
C ASP A 209 4.02 -18.37 0.26
N VAL A 210 3.06 -18.05 1.10
CA VAL A 210 3.00 -18.48 2.50
C VAL A 210 1.58 -18.94 2.76
N ASP A 211 1.40 -20.21 3.12
CA ASP A 211 0.08 -20.88 3.21
C ASP A 211 -0.90 -20.21 4.17
N CYS A 212 -0.40 -19.55 5.22
CA CYS A 212 -1.23 -18.87 6.23
C CYS A 212 -1.64 -17.43 5.84
N LEU A 213 -1.31 -16.96 4.65
CA LEU A 213 -1.68 -15.63 4.15
C LEU A 213 -2.27 -15.73 2.73
N PRO A 214 -3.07 -14.76 2.28
CA PRO A 214 -3.74 -14.83 0.99
C PRO A 214 -2.78 -15.00 -0.20
N LEU A 215 -2.81 -16.14 -0.87
CA LEU A 215 -1.90 -16.49 -1.97
C LEU A 215 -2.22 -15.75 -3.27
N ARG A 216 -3.49 -15.38 -3.50
CA ARG A 216 -3.92 -14.71 -4.74
C ARG A 216 -3.53 -13.23 -4.80
N ALA A 217 -3.10 -12.65 -3.69
CA ALA A 217 -2.77 -11.24 -3.62
C ALA A 217 -1.51 -10.91 -4.42
N ASP A 218 -1.60 -9.88 -5.29
CA ASP A 218 -0.41 -9.32 -5.90
C ASP A 218 0.43 -8.55 -4.86
N MET A 219 1.62 -8.10 -5.23
CA MET A 219 2.52 -7.43 -4.28
C MET A 219 1.91 -6.17 -3.67
N SER A 220 1.17 -5.39 -4.44
CA SER A 220 0.52 -4.16 -3.95
C SER A 220 -0.61 -4.50 -2.98
N GLU A 221 -1.38 -5.54 -3.29
CA GLU A 221 -2.45 -6.03 -2.43
C GLU A 221 -1.91 -6.61 -1.12
N ARG A 222 -0.76 -7.31 -1.13
CA ARG A 222 -0.09 -7.82 0.08
C ARG A 222 0.21 -6.68 1.08
N PHE A 223 0.71 -5.55 0.60
CA PHE A 223 0.88 -4.36 1.44
C PHE A 223 -0.46 -3.81 1.95
N GLY A 224 -1.47 -3.79 1.09
CA GLY A 224 -2.81 -3.35 1.45
C GLY A 224 -3.46 -4.22 2.54
N ILE A 225 -3.32 -5.54 2.46
CA ILE A 225 -3.82 -6.51 3.45
C ILE A 225 -3.19 -6.24 4.82
N ILE A 226 -1.86 -6.10 4.89
CA ILE A 226 -1.17 -5.80 6.13
C ILE A 226 -1.64 -4.45 6.68
N LEU A 227 -1.70 -3.42 5.84
CA LEU A 227 -2.17 -2.09 6.21
C LEU A 227 -3.61 -2.11 6.73
N TRP A 228 -4.51 -2.81 6.04
CA TRP A 228 -5.91 -2.95 6.42
C TRP A 228 -6.04 -3.62 7.79
N TYR A 229 -5.32 -4.74 7.99
CA TYR A 229 -5.34 -5.46 9.26
C TYR A 229 -4.81 -4.59 10.41
N GLN A 230 -3.65 -3.97 10.24
CA GLN A 230 -3.04 -3.10 11.25
C GLN A 230 -3.97 -1.95 11.64
N ASN A 231 -4.59 -1.29 10.67
CA ASN A 231 -5.48 -0.17 10.96
C ASN A 231 -6.80 -0.58 11.62
N ARG A 232 -7.25 -1.82 11.43
CA ARG A 232 -8.51 -2.31 11.99
C ARG A 232 -8.35 -2.92 13.37
N TYR A 233 -7.31 -3.70 13.59
CA TYR A 233 -7.18 -4.56 14.77
C TYR A 233 -6.04 -4.16 15.71
N LEU A 234 -4.98 -3.54 15.21
CA LEU A 234 -3.86 -3.14 16.05
C LEU A 234 -4.02 -1.69 16.51
N HIS A 235 -4.58 -1.51 17.70
CA HIS A 235 -4.81 -0.18 18.27
C HIS A 235 -3.62 0.31 19.13
N SER A 236 -2.70 -0.56 19.49
CA SER A 236 -1.50 -0.24 20.27
C SER A 236 -0.24 -0.87 19.66
N LYS A 237 0.93 -0.25 19.94
CA LYS A 237 2.24 -0.81 19.51
C LYS A 237 2.61 -2.12 20.23
N SER A 238 1.84 -2.52 21.26
CA SER A 238 2.03 -3.76 22.02
C SER A 238 1.22 -4.93 21.46
N ASP A 239 0.33 -4.67 20.49
CA ASP A 239 -0.46 -5.74 19.89
C ASP A 239 0.44 -6.59 19.00
N ASP A 240 0.38 -7.90 19.18
CA ASP A 240 1.27 -8.85 18.52
C ASP A 240 0.75 -9.19 17.10
N ASP A 241 1.62 -9.12 16.12
CA ASP A 241 1.35 -9.54 14.73
C ASP A 241 0.98 -11.04 14.60
N SER A 242 1.11 -11.85 15.68
CA SER A 242 0.68 -13.25 15.68
C SER A 242 -0.82 -13.40 15.38
N SER A 243 -1.62 -12.44 15.82
CA SER A 243 -3.06 -12.38 15.56
C SER A 243 -3.40 -12.21 14.09
N LEU A 244 -2.54 -11.55 13.30
CA LEU A 244 -2.70 -11.39 11.83
C LEU A 244 -2.66 -12.77 11.13
N ILE A 245 -1.68 -13.60 11.49
CA ILE A 245 -1.53 -14.93 10.88
C ILE A 245 -2.75 -15.78 11.17
N SER A 246 -3.14 -15.90 12.47
CA SER A 246 -4.29 -16.71 12.86
C SER A 246 -5.61 -16.22 12.26
N PHE A 247 -5.76 -14.91 12.03
CA PHE A 247 -6.92 -14.34 11.36
C PHE A 247 -7.01 -14.78 9.90
N PHE A 248 -5.91 -14.71 9.16
CA PHE A 248 -5.91 -15.05 7.73
C PHE A 248 -5.82 -16.56 7.45
N GLU A 249 -5.36 -17.39 8.39
CA GLU A 249 -5.45 -18.86 8.28
C GLU A 249 -6.89 -19.34 8.09
N HIS A 250 -7.87 -18.62 8.66
CA HIS A 250 -9.29 -18.95 8.58
C HIS A 250 -10.08 -17.96 7.71
N TRP A 251 -9.39 -17.21 6.85
CA TRP A 251 -10.03 -16.27 5.93
C TRP A 251 -10.86 -16.96 4.85
N PRO A 252 -12.08 -16.48 4.51
CA PRO A 252 -12.77 -15.30 5.06
C PRO A 252 -13.65 -15.59 6.30
N GLN A 253 -13.67 -16.83 6.81
CA GLN A 253 -14.60 -17.26 7.84
C GLN A 253 -14.47 -16.45 9.14
N SER A 254 -13.24 -16.21 9.62
CA SER A 254 -12.99 -15.39 10.82
C SER A 254 -13.59 -13.97 10.70
N PHE A 255 -13.54 -13.40 9.50
CA PHE A 255 -14.14 -12.09 9.23
C PHE A 255 -15.67 -12.16 9.15
N PHE A 256 -16.23 -13.21 8.59
CA PHE A 256 -17.69 -13.41 8.53
C PHE A 256 -18.30 -13.60 9.94
N GLU A 257 -17.61 -14.31 10.82
CA GLU A 257 -18.02 -14.46 12.22
C GLU A 257 -18.08 -13.10 12.94
N GLU A 258 -17.08 -12.25 12.74
CA GLU A 258 -17.09 -10.88 13.27
C GLU A 258 -18.31 -10.09 12.77
N LEU A 259 -18.58 -10.14 11.45
CA LEU A 259 -19.71 -9.43 10.84
C LEU A 259 -21.08 -9.98 11.31
N ASP A 260 -21.16 -11.30 11.57
CA ASP A 260 -22.35 -11.93 12.14
C ASP A 260 -22.59 -11.47 13.58
N ASP A 261 -21.56 -11.33 14.39
CA ASP A 261 -21.67 -10.83 15.76
C ASP A 261 -22.08 -9.36 15.81
N LEU A 262 -21.58 -8.53 14.87
CA LEU A 262 -22.07 -7.15 14.70
C LEU A 262 -23.56 -7.13 14.32
N SER A 263 -23.98 -8.00 13.40
CA SER A 263 -25.36 -8.14 12.94
C SER A 263 -26.29 -8.55 14.08
N LYS A 264 -25.91 -9.54 14.89
CA LYS A 264 -26.66 -9.99 16.08
C LYS A 264 -26.78 -8.86 17.11
N THR A 265 -25.66 -8.21 17.41
CA THR A 265 -25.63 -7.09 18.36
C THR A 265 -26.56 -5.95 17.93
N ALA A 266 -26.60 -5.64 16.62
CA ALA A 266 -27.52 -4.64 16.08
C ALA A 266 -28.99 -5.04 16.20
N CYS A 267 -29.31 -6.33 16.01
CA CYS A 267 -30.68 -6.83 16.18
C CYS A 267 -31.11 -6.77 17.66
N ASP A 268 -30.23 -7.15 18.60
CA ASP A 268 -30.54 -7.16 20.03
C ASP A 268 -30.69 -5.74 20.61
N LYS A 269 -29.92 -4.78 20.10
CA LYS A 269 -29.88 -3.38 20.56
C LYS A 269 -30.66 -2.42 19.66
N GLN A 270 -31.58 -2.91 18.85
CA GLN A 270 -32.29 -2.09 17.88
C GLN A 270 -33.10 -0.96 18.56
N LEU A 271 -32.64 0.27 18.36
CA LEU A 271 -33.33 1.48 18.85
C LEU A 271 -34.18 2.18 17.77
N LYS A 272 -33.86 1.94 16.49
CA LYS A 272 -34.52 2.52 15.32
C LYS A 272 -34.78 1.44 14.28
N SER A 273 -35.79 1.62 13.46
CA SER A 273 -36.03 0.74 12.32
C SER A 273 -34.85 0.73 11.36
N PHE A 274 -34.46 -0.43 10.83
CA PHE A 274 -33.25 -0.60 10.00
C PHE A 274 -33.28 0.25 8.73
N ASN A 275 -34.46 0.52 8.13
CA ASN A 275 -34.59 1.45 7.00
C ASN A 275 -34.33 2.93 7.35
N LYS A 276 -34.10 3.24 8.62
CA LYS A 276 -33.67 4.57 9.12
C LYS A 276 -32.28 4.55 9.75
N THR A 277 -31.62 3.39 9.75
CA THR A 277 -30.32 3.17 10.34
C THR A 277 -29.26 3.17 9.25
N ASP A 278 -28.18 3.91 9.44
CA ASP A 278 -27.08 3.95 8.51
C ASP A 278 -26.19 2.70 8.66
N PHE A 279 -25.64 2.20 7.58
CA PHE A 279 -24.79 1.00 7.53
C PHE A 279 -23.63 1.08 8.52
N SER A 280 -22.98 2.25 8.57
CA SER A 280 -21.85 2.50 9.48
C SER A 280 -22.20 2.42 10.97
N VAL A 281 -23.48 2.54 11.34
CA VAL A 281 -23.93 2.35 12.74
C VAL A 281 -23.87 0.88 13.14
N VAL A 282 -24.10 -0.04 12.20
CA VAL A 282 -24.10 -1.50 12.44
C VAL A 282 -22.70 -2.08 12.21
N PHE A 283 -22.09 -1.79 11.05
CA PHE A 283 -20.87 -2.42 10.59
C PHE A 283 -19.63 -1.52 10.69
N GLY A 284 -19.78 -0.31 11.26
CA GLY A 284 -18.66 0.63 11.35
C GLY A 284 -18.12 1.04 9.97
N ASP A 285 -16.81 1.04 9.84
CA ASP A 285 -16.08 1.46 8.65
C ASP A 285 -15.78 0.30 7.66
N VAL A 286 -16.46 -0.84 7.76
CA VAL A 286 -16.14 -2.06 6.98
C VAL A 286 -15.97 -1.76 5.49
N LEU A 287 -16.94 -1.09 4.84
CA LEU A 287 -16.84 -0.73 3.42
C LEU A 287 -15.78 0.36 3.17
N ALA A 288 -15.70 1.36 4.03
CA ALA A 288 -14.70 2.42 3.89
C ALA A 288 -13.27 1.87 4.06
N SER A 289 -13.08 0.90 4.94
CA SER A 289 -11.78 0.27 5.18
C SER A 289 -11.26 -0.55 3.99
N CYS A 290 -12.15 -1.06 3.12
CA CYS A 290 -11.75 -1.72 1.87
C CYS A 290 -10.91 -0.81 0.96
N GLN A 291 -11.01 0.51 1.11
CA GLN A 291 -10.19 1.48 0.39
C GLN A 291 -8.72 1.51 0.84
N LYS A 292 -8.37 0.83 1.92
CA LYS A 292 -6.98 0.64 2.35
C LYS A 292 -6.21 -0.36 1.50
N LEU A 293 -6.89 -1.11 0.62
CA LEU A 293 -6.24 -1.87 -0.43
C LEU A 293 -6.16 -1.01 -1.72
N PRO A 294 -5.17 -1.24 -2.59
CA PRO A 294 -4.89 -0.34 -3.71
C PRO A 294 -5.94 -0.40 -4.81
N PHE A 295 -6.63 -1.52 -4.96
CA PHE A 295 -7.60 -1.76 -6.02
C PHE A 295 -9.04 -1.63 -5.54
N ARG A 296 -9.95 -1.31 -6.46
CA ARG A 296 -11.38 -1.04 -6.17
C ARG A 296 -12.32 -2.12 -6.69
N THR A 297 -11.78 -3.15 -7.35
CA THR A 297 -12.55 -4.29 -7.87
C THR A 297 -12.39 -5.49 -6.94
N PRO A 298 -13.42 -6.31 -6.68
CA PRO A 298 -13.31 -7.48 -5.80
C PRO A 298 -12.23 -8.48 -6.25
N GLN A 299 -12.07 -8.67 -7.56
CA GLN A 299 -11.09 -9.59 -8.11
C GLN A 299 -9.64 -9.25 -7.75
N GLN A 300 -9.40 -7.99 -7.38
CA GLN A 300 -8.09 -7.45 -7.02
C GLN A 300 -8.06 -6.90 -5.59
N ASN A 301 -9.12 -7.14 -4.79
CA ASN A 301 -9.24 -6.67 -3.42
C ASN A 301 -9.99 -7.72 -2.61
N ILE A 302 -9.25 -8.60 -1.96
CA ILE A 302 -9.82 -9.75 -1.24
C ILE A 302 -10.74 -9.35 -0.08
N VAL A 303 -10.49 -8.18 0.53
CA VAL A 303 -11.35 -7.67 1.62
C VAL A 303 -12.70 -7.22 1.04
N LEU A 304 -12.68 -6.47 -0.07
CA LEU A 304 -13.89 -6.06 -0.74
C LEU A 304 -14.68 -7.27 -1.29
N GLU A 305 -13.99 -8.29 -1.82
CA GLU A 305 -14.60 -9.53 -2.25
C GLU A 305 -15.38 -10.18 -1.10
N ALA A 306 -14.72 -10.40 0.03
CA ALA A 306 -15.35 -10.99 1.22
C ALA A 306 -16.52 -10.14 1.76
N VAL A 307 -16.37 -8.81 1.81
CA VAL A 307 -17.47 -7.92 2.23
C VAL A 307 -18.65 -8.03 1.28
N VAL A 308 -18.42 -8.04 -0.02
CA VAL A 308 -19.49 -8.17 -1.04
C VAL A 308 -20.21 -9.51 -0.88
N ASP A 309 -19.48 -10.61 -0.75
CA ASP A 309 -20.07 -11.95 -0.59
C ASP A 309 -20.91 -12.05 0.69
N TYR A 310 -20.39 -11.50 1.79
CA TYR A 310 -21.15 -11.41 3.03
C TYR A 310 -22.44 -10.60 2.88
N LEU A 311 -22.37 -9.40 2.27
CA LEU A 311 -23.52 -8.52 2.10
C LEU A 311 -24.58 -9.09 1.14
N ILE A 312 -24.18 -9.80 0.10
CA ILE A 312 -25.10 -10.56 -0.76
C ILE A 312 -25.85 -11.59 0.09
N SER A 313 -25.12 -12.44 0.83
CA SER A 313 -25.71 -13.43 1.72
C SER A 313 -26.61 -12.81 2.79
N LEU A 314 -26.21 -11.65 3.35
CA LEU A 314 -27.03 -10.90 4.31
C LEU A 314 -28.37 -10.46 3.73
N VAL A 315 -28.36 -9.89 2.51
CA VAL A 315 -29.57 -9.44 1.81
C VAL A 315 -30.46 -10.62 1.45
N GLU A 316 -29.90 -11.74 1.00
CA GLU A 316 -30.65 -12.96 0.67
C GLU A 316 -31.34 -13.58 1.91
N LYS A 317 -30.63 -13.63 3.05
CA LYS A 317 -31.18 -14.08 4.33
C LYS A 317 -32.24 -13.15 4.92
N ASN A 318 -32.31 -11.90 4.46
CA ASN A 318 -33.22 -10.87 4.92
C ASN A 318 -34.16 -10.41 3.79
N PRO A 319 -35.15 -11.20 3.36
CA PRO A 319 -36.06 -10.85 2.27
C PRO A 319 -36.90 -9.62 2.62
N ILE A 320 -37.52 -9.01 1.62
CA ILE A 320 -38.41 -7.86 1.79
C ILE A 320 -39.62 -8.27 2.64
N CYS A 321 -39.77 -7.59 3.78
CA CYS A 321 -40.86 -7.84 4.74
C CYS A 321 -41.56 -6.53 5.13
N LYS A 322 -42.73 -6.65 5.80
CA LYS A 322 -43.43 -5.48 6.34
C LYS A 322 -42.63 -4.73 7.39
N VAL A 323 -41.80 -5.44 8.15
CA VAL A 323 -40.85 -4.87 9.13
C VAL A 323 -39.50 -4.79 8.48
N ALA A 324 -38.86 -3.62 8.52
CA ALA A 324 -37.54 -3.42 7.96
C ALA A 324 -36.50 -4.27 8.68
N ASN A 325 -35.56 -4.86 7.92
CA ASN A 325 -34.53 -5.75 8.42
C ASN A 325 -33.13 -5.26 7.99
N LEU A 326 -32.07 -6.01 8.30
CA LEU A 326 -30.67 -5.66 8.01
C LEU A 326 -30.39 -5.39 6.50
N GLY A 327 -31.17 -6.00 5.59
CA GLY A 327 -31.07 -5.72 4.15
C GLY A 327 -31.54 -4.31 3.75
N ASP A 328 -32.25 -3.59 4.64
CA ASP A 328 -32.78 -2.26 4.39
C ASP A 328 -31.92 -1.13 4.99
N LEU A 329 -30.74 -1.44 5.50
CA LEU A 329 -29.75 -0.45 5.98
C LEU A 329 -29.43 0.59 4.90
N LYS A 330 -29.09 1.81 5.32
CA LYS A 330 -28.74 2.89 4.40
C LYS A 330 -27.22 3.05 4.27
N LEU A 331 -26.77 3.03 3.04
CA LEU A 331 -25.40 3.35 2.65
C LEU A 331 -25.23 4.84 2.39
N ASN A 332 -24.10 5.40 2.75
CA ASN A 332 -23.69 6.72 2.26
C ASN A 332 -23.10 6.62 0.83
N ILE A 333 -22.76 7.76 0.23
CA ILE A 333 -22.29 7.79 -1.17
C ILE A 333 -20.93 7.10 -1.35
N ILE A 334 -20.03 7.16 -0.34
CA ILE A 334 -18.71 6.52 -0.37
C ILE A 334 -18.87 5.00 -0.26
N GLU A 335 -19.70 4.53 0.68
CA GLU A 335 -20.02 3.11 0.86
C GLU A 335 -20.65 2.53 -0.39
N THR A 336 -21.59 3.27 -1.01
CA THR A 336 -22.24 2.87 -2.26
C THR A 336 -21.23 2.79 -3.41
N ALA A 337 -20.35 3.78 -3.57
CA ALA A 337 -19.33 3.78 -4.59
C ALA A 337 -18.35 2.59 -4.40
N THR A 338 -17.95 2.31 -3.16
CA THR A 338 -17.11 1.17 -2.83
C THR A 338 -17.80 -0.16 -3.14
N LEU A 339 -19.04 -0.33 -2.67
CA LEU A 339 -19.82 -1.54 -2.92
C LEU A 339 -20.06 -1.79 -4.41
N LEU A 340 -20.27 -0.75 -5.19
CA LEU A 340 -20.45 -0.83 -6.65
C LEU A 340 -19.13 -0.86 -7.42
N SER A 341 -17.98 -0.76 -6.76
CA SER A 341 -16.64 -0.69 -7.36
C SER A 341 -16.54 0.44 -8.39
N THR A 342 -17.01 1.63 -8.04
CA THR A 342 -17.13 2.78 -8.95
C THR A 342 -16.72 4.09 -8.26
N SER A 343 -16.70 5.20 -9.01
CA SER A 343 -16.43 6.53 -8.45
C SER A 343 -17.71 7.19 -7.91
N ILE A 344 -17.53 8.21 -7.06
CA ILE A 344 -18.64 9.02 -6.53
C ILE A 344 -19.41 9.71 -7.67
N GLU A 345 -18.69 10.21 -8.68
CA GLU A 345 -19.26 10.85 -9.86
C GLU A 345 -20.18 9.88 -10.63
N GLN A 346 -19.76 8.62 -10.71
CA GLN A 346 -20.58 7.60 -11.36
C GLN A 346 -21.83 7.26 -10.54
N VAL A 347 -21.74 7.28 -9.20
CA VAL A 347 -22.94 7.13 -8.35
C VAL A 347 -23.96 8.25 -8.63
N TYR A 348 -23.52 9.50 -8.80
CA TYR A 348 -24.42 10.59 -9.20
C TYR A 348 -25.06 10.34 -10.56
N ARG A 349 -24.33 9.85 -11.55
CA ARG A 349 -24.90 9.48 -12.87
C ARG A 349 -25.95 8.37 -12.75
N LEU A 350 -25.70 7.36 -11.90
CA LEU A 350 -26.69 6.29 -11.66
C LEU A 350 -27.99 6.83 -11.04
N ILE A 351 -27.92 7.90 -10.25
CA ILE A 351 -29.10 8.59 -9.72
C ILE A 351 -29.82 9.34 -10.85
N GLU A 352 -29.09 10.12 -11.65
CA GLU A 352 -29.64 10.90 -12.77
C GLU A 352 -30.31 10.01 -13.82
N GLU A 353 -29.74 8.85 -14.10
CA GLU A 353 -30.26 7.85 -15.03
C GLU A 353 -31.38 6.97 -14.43
N GLY A 354 -31.67 7.13 -13.13
CA GLY A 354 -32.76 6.43 -12.45
C GLY A 354 -32.44 4.98 -12.02
N TYR A 355 -31.20 4.52 -12.16
CA TYR A 355 -30.77 3.18 -11.72
C TYR A 355 -30.66 3.08 -10.20
N LEU A 356 -30.38 4.19 -9.53
CA LEU A 356 -30.24 4.25 -8.08
C LEU A 356 -31.18 5.30 -7.50
N GLN A 357 -32.04 4.88 -6.58
CA GLN A 357 -33.00 5.77 -5.93
C GLN A 357 -32.52 6.26 -4.58
N LEU A 358 -32.78 7.51 -4.26
CA LEU A 358 -32.45 8.08 -2.96
C LEU A 358 -33.48 7.64 -1.90
N ALA A 359 -32.96 7.12 -0.79
CA ALA A 359 -33.73 6.80 0.41
C ALA A 359 -34.11 8.05 1.23
N ILE A 360 -33.66 9.22 0.80
CA ILE A 360 -33.90 10.52 1.46
C ILE A 360 -34.47 11.55 0.46
N LYS A 361 -35.23 12.51 0.97
CA LYS A 361 -35.69 13.66 0.16
C LYS A 361 -34.58 14.71 0.17
N LEU A 362 -33.97 14.98 -0.98
CA LEU A 362 -33.06 16.11 -1.13
C LEU A 362 -33.87 17.43 -1.22
N LYS A 363 -33.34 18.46 -0.55
CA LYS A 363 -33.81 19.84 -0.80
C LYS A 363 -33.21 20.32 -2.12
N LEU A 364 -33.92 21.12 -2.85
CA LEU A 364 -33.47 21.72 -4.11
C LEU A 364 -32.10 22.41 -3.88
N HIS A 365 -31.11 22.14 -4.74
CA HIS A 365 -29.74 22.64 -4.68
C HIS A 365 -28.89 22.16 -3.48
N SER A 366 -29.33 21.14 -2.71
CA SER A 366 -28.49 20.55 -1.68
C SER A 366 -27.64 19.39 -2.25
N ARG A 367 -26.36 19.33 -1.85
CA ARG A 367 -25.50 18.17 -2.12
C ARG A 367 -25.70 17.09 -1.06
N LEU A 368 -25.50 15.83 -1.43
CA LEU A 368 -25.45 14.74 -0.46
C LEU A 368 -24.28 14.96 0.49
N SER A 369 -24.52 14.87 1.80
CA SER A 369 -23.43 14.81 2.76
C SER A 369 -22.70 13.46 2.59
N PRO A 370 -21.35 13.45 2.54
CA PRO A 370 -20.58 12.21 2.35
C PRO A 370 -20.88 11.13 3.39
N ASN A 371 -21.26 11.53 4.61
CA ASN A 371 -21.50 10.62 5.73
C ASN A 371 -23.00 10.30 5.94
N GLN A 372 -23.89 10.83 5.13
CA GLN A 372 -25.34 10.62 5.29
C GLN A 372 -25.78 9.39 4.52
N GLY A 373 -26.46 8.45 5.18
CA GLY A 373 -27.09 7.31 4.53
C GLY A 373 -28.18 7.75 3.56
N ALA A 374 -27.98 7.52 2.28
CA ALA A 374 -28.82 8.00 1.19
C ALA A 374 -29.34 6.90 0.26
N PHE A 375 -28.81 5.67 0.34
CA PHE A 375 -29.14 4.57 -0.56
C PHE A 375 -29.42 3.30 0.25
N TYR A 376 -30.39 2.50 -0.16
CA TYR A 376 -30.64 1.22 0.50
C TYR A 376 -29.62 0.16 0.07
N LEU A 377 -29.08 -0.59 1.04
CA LEU A 377 -28.13 -1.68 0.81
C LEU A 377 -28.68 -2.68 -0.22
N ARG A 378 -29.93 -3.10 -0.06
CA ARG A 378 -30.59 -4.04 -0.97
C ARG A 378 -30.54 -3.57 -2.42
N GLN A 379 -30.90 -2.32 -2.69
CA GLN A 379 -30.89 -1.77 -4.04
C GLN A 379 -29.49 -1.73 -4.64
N ALA A 380 -28.48 -1.39 -3.82
CA ALA A 380 -27.09 -1.39 -4.27
C ALA A 380 -26.58 -2.81 -4.60
N ILE A 381 -26.98 -3.82 -3.81
CA ILE A 381 -26.65 -5.23 -4.10
C ILE A 381 -27.38 -5.72 -5.37
N GLU A 382 -28.66 -5.45 -5.54
CA GLU A 382 -29.42 -5.79 -6.75
C GLU A 382 -28.79 -5.16 -8.01
N LEU A 383 -28.42 -3.88 -7.93
CA LEU A 383 -27.75 -3.18 -9.03
C LEU A 383 -26.38 -3.83 -9.34
N ARG A 384 -25.63 -4.21 -8.32
CA ARG A 384 -24.36 -4.91 -8.50
C ARG A 384 -24.54 -6.28 -9.16
N GLN A 385 -25.51 -7.08 -8.70
CA GLN A 385 -25.79 -8.41 -9.27
C GLN A 385 -26.29 -8.32 -10.72
N SER A 386 -27.08 -7.30 -11.07
CA SER A 386 -27.54 -7.08 -12.44
C SER A 386 -26.40 -6.83 -13.45
N ARG A 387 -25.23 -6.35 -12.98
CA ARG A 387 -24.04 -6.15 -13.82
C ARG A 387 -23.27 -7.45 -14.07
N ILE A 388 -23.39 -8.42 -13.17
CA ILE A 388 -22.65 -9.69 -13.25
C ILE A 388 -23.37 -10.69 -14.15
N THR A 389 -24.70 -10.64 -14.24
CA THR A 389 -25.48 -11.46 -15.15
C THR A 389 -25.44 -10.87 -16.56
N PRO A 390 -24.74 -11.46 -17.52
CA PRO A 390 -24.83 -11.03 -18.92
C PRO A 390 -26.24 -11.36 -19.41
N THR A 391 -27.09 -10.36 -19.44
CA THR A 391 -28.36 -10.43 -20.17
C THR A 391 -28.01 -10.52 -21.64
N TYR A 392 -28.32 -11.67 -22.26
CA TYR A 392 -28.32 -11.87 -23.71
C TYR A 392 -29.44 -11.02 -24.35
N SER A 393 -29.43 -9.72 -24.16
CA SER A 393 -30.28 -8.81 -24.89
C SER A 393 -29.41 -7.73 -25.54
N ASN A 394 -29.58 -7.61 -26.86
CA ASN A 394 -28.85 -6.67 -27.71
C ASN A 394 -29.10 -5.18 -27.39
N ASN A 395 -29.74 -4.86 -26.28
CA ASN A 395 -29.89 -3.51 -25.76
C ASN A 395 -29.03 -3.35 -24.51
N MET A 396 -27.74 -3.28 -24.74
CA MET A 396 -26.78 -2.98 -23.69
C MET A 396 -26.95 -1.54 -23.21
N THR A 397 -27.50 -1.39 -22.03
CA THR A 397 -27.19 -0.23 -21.21
C THR A 397 -25.74 -0.40 -20.76
N TYR A 398 -24.84 0.26 -21.44
CA TYR A 398 -23.45 0.30 -21.07
C TYR A 398 -23.31 1.02 -19.74
N LEU A 399 -23.17 0.28 -18.66
CA LEU A 399 -22.44 0.78 -17.50
C LEU A 399 -20.98 0.47 -17.78
N PRO A 400 -20.14 1.48 -18.07
CA PRO A 400 -18.73 1.21 -18.39
C PRO A 400 -18.07 0.46 -17.24
N SER A 401 -17.32 -0.60 -17.56
CA SER A 401 -16.37 -1.20 -16.65
C SER A 401 -15.22 -0.19 -16.48
N TRP A 402 -15.06 0.35 -15.29
CA TRP A 402 -14.01 1.31 -14.92
C TRP A 402 -12.83 0.59 -14.30
#